data_e34bc76d7548ce922cfdb7fa960a27ae
#
_entry.id   e34bc76d7548ce922cfdb7fa960a27ae
#
_cell.length_a   1.000
_cell.length_b   1.000
_cell.length_c   1.000
_cell.angle_alpha   90.00
_cell.angle_beta   90.00
_cell.angle_gamma   90.00
#
_symmetry.space_group_name_H-M   'P 1'
#
loop_
_entity.id
_entity.type
_entity.pdbx_description
1 polymer ?
#
loop_
_entity_poly.entity_id
_entity_poly.type
_entity_poly.pdbx_seq_one_letter_code
_entity_poly.pdbx_strand_id
1 'polypeptide(L)'
;MNRILFVRWAFAVVLGVLTSCSSSDFTILAQLDGVPERIVIIAYIGDHGTVTERVTLEQGNSVTYHGSSEEYTLVSMWDQQGQLIAQLVVHNGDKMTVKSDGLQLPTTQVSGNEVTEQWMKFRKDNNQAYDSHDTAAIDRLIEQYIGQHPDKLLSTVLLVADYGQLDGGKRMRQLLQDIHAEVRPQRLTSTLEYLLQLQHDMPERISTLTLYRLGKGFEDLKVNERATVLLFWSRNDESRQACIDSMRAMARREGEELQLADVLVDPDTAQWSRTVSKDSSTWVHWWAPGGVMDPMLGGIPIVRTPLFVVTDSTGRITHSGQQLQ
;
A
#
# COMPACT_ATOMS: atom_id res chain seq x y z
N MET A 1 38.12 -78.64 26.16
CA MET A 1 38.68 -77.30 26.50
C MET A 1 38.20 -76.32 25.39
N ASN A 2 36.98 -75.80 25.53
CA ASN A 2 36.32 -74.96 24.49
C ASN A 2 36.30 -73.51 24.94
N ARG A 3 37.00 -72.69 24.19
CA ARG A 3 36.89 -71.23 24.34
C ARG A 3 35.77 -70.73 23.47
N ILE A 4 34.73 -70.17 24.07
CA ILE A 4 33.62 -69.47 23.41
C ILE A 4 33.99 -68.00 23.24
N LEU A 5 34.14 -67.54 21.99
CA LEU A 5 34.30 -66.13 21.63
C LEU A 5 32.94 -65.44 21.65
N PHE A 6 32.80 -64.45 22.55
CA PHE A 6 31.64 -63.51 22.50
C PHE A 6 31.94 -62.37 21.52
N VAL A 7 31.25 -62.35 20.39
CA VAL A 7 31.26 -61.22 19.49
C VAL A 7 30.17 -60.19 19.97
N ARG A 8 30.65 -59.05 20.48
CA ARG A 8 29.80 -57.92 20.84
C ARG A 8 29.48 -57.13 19.56
N TRP A 9 28.24 -57.16 19.11
CA TRP A 9 27.71 -56.26 18.11
C TRP A 9 27.41 -54.90 18.77
N ALA A 10 28.19 -53.88 18.44
CA ALA A 10 27.88 -52.47 18.78
C ALA A 10 26.93 -51.93 17.75
N PHE A 11 25.65 -51.75 18.12
CA PHE A 11 24.67 -50.98 17.31
C PHE A 11 25.02 -49.50 17.50
N ALA A 12 25.64 -48.88 16.48
CA ALA A 12 25.77 -47.45 16.39
C ALA A 12 24.44 -46.88 15.92
N VAL A 13 23.66 -46.34 16.85
CA VAL A 13 22.51 -45.52 16.52
C VAL A 13 23.02 -44.19 16.02
N VAL A 14 23.00 -43.99 14.70
CA VAL A 14 23.19 -42.66 14.07
C VAL A 14 21.93 -41.88 14.30
N LEU A 15 21.89 -41.03 15.33
CA LEU A 15 20.90 -39.96 15.42
C LEU A 15 21.18 -38.97 14.28
N GLY A 16 20.42 -39.08 13.20
CA GLY A 16 20.31 -38.06 12.18
C GLY A 16 19.63 -36.83 12.79
N VAL A 17 20.43 -35.84 13.19
CA VAL A 17 19.91 -34.49 13.49
C VAL A 17 19.43 -33.95 12.17
N LEU A 18 18.12 -34.02 11.96
CA LEU A 18 17.45 -33.23 10.92
C LEU A 18 17.56 -31.75 11.34
N THR A 19 18.66 -31.11 10.97
CA THR A 19 18.70 -29.65 10.93
C THR A 19 17.71 -29.25 9.90
N SER A 20 16.50 -28.86 10.33
CA SER A 20 15.61 -28.06 9.55
C SER A 20 16.38 -26.76 9.25
N CYS A 21 17.01 -26.67 8.08
CA CYS A 21 17.44 -25.39 7.56
C CYS A 21 16.16 -24.60 7.29
N SER A 22 15.73 -23.76 8.26
CA SER A 22 14.86 -22.65 7.93
C SER A 22 15.67 -21.81 6.95
N SER A 23 15.21 -21.70 5.71
CA SER A 23 15.80 -20.76 4.76
C SER A 23 15.68 -19.38 5.38
N SER A 24 16.79 -18.64 5.41
CA SER A 24 16.83 -17.28 5.98
C SER A 24 16.19 -16.24 5.08
N ASP A 25 15.61 -16.65 3.96
CA ASP A 25 15.05 -15.82 2.91
C ASP A 25 13.78 -16.44 2.30
N PHE A 26 12.96 -15.59 1.69
CA PHE A 26 11.91 -16.00 0.78
C PHE A 26 12.38 -15.84 -0.67
N THR A 27 11.77 -16.58 -1.58
CA THR A 27 12.09 -16.53 -3.02
C THR A 27 10.84 -16.20 -3.83
N ILE A 28 10.95 -15.26 -4.76
CA ILE A 28 9.91 -14.94 -5.73
C ILE A 28 10.42 -15.25 -7.14
N LEU A 29 9.75 -16.19 -7.80
CA LEU A 29 9.97 -16.52 -9.22
C LEU A 29 8.91 -15.77 -10.03
N ALA A 30 9.29 -14.71 -10.73
CA ALA A 30 8.35 -13.93 -11.52
C ALA A 30 8.61 -14.09 -13.02
N GLN A 31 7.53 -14.31 -13.77
CA GLN A 31 7.45 -14.28 -15.22
C GLN A 31 6.49 -13.15 -15.61
N LEU A 32 7.02 -12.06 -16.15
CA LEU A 32 6.29 -10.80 -16.29
C LEU A 32 6.40 -10.27 -17.73
N ASP A 33 5.40 -10.55 -18.54
CA ASP A 33 5.34 -10.06 -19.92
C ASP A 33 4.82 -8.61 -19.96
N GLY A 34 5.28 -7.83 -20.91
CA GLY A 34 4.81 -6.47 -21.16
C GLY A 34 5.35 -5.39 -20.19
N VAL A 35 6.26 -5.72 -19.27
CA VAL A 35 6.85 -4.73 -18.37
C VAL A 35 7.76 -3.77 -19.13
N PRO A 36 7.49 -2.45 -19.13
CA PRO A 36 8.34 -1.46 -19.79
C PRO A 36 9.77 -1.48 -19.26
N GLU A 37 10.73 -1.28 -20.17
CA GLU A 37 12.17 -1.20 -19.84
C GLU A 37 12.71 -2.43 -19.09
N ARG A 38 11.89 -3.48 -18.91
CA ARG A 38 12.25 -4.72 -18.21
C ARG A 38 12.76 -4.48 -16.78
N ILE A 39 12.26 -3.45 -16.10
CA ILE A 39 12.61 -3.12 -14.72
C ILE A 39 11.38 -3.22 -13.85
N VAL A 40 11.53 -3.94 -12.73
CA VAL A 40 10.53 -4.09 -11.68
C VAL A 40 11.06 -3.45 -10.41
N ILE A 41 10.23 -2.70 -9.74
CA ILE A 41 10.50 -2.16 -8.40
C ILE A 41 9.81 -3.09 -7.41
N ILE A 42 10.59 -3.65 -6.49
CA ILE A 42 10.11 -4.53 -5.41
C ILE A 42 10.27 -3.78 -4.09
N ALA A 43 9.20 -3.67 -3.32
CA ALA A 43 9.25 -3.05 -2.00
C ALA A 43 8.49 -3.85 -0.95
N TYR A 44 9.05 -3.90 0.28
CA TYR A 44 8.46 -4.55 1.45
C TYR A 44 9.14 -4.06 2.73
N ILE A 45 8.59 -4.44 3.89
CA ILE A 45 9.23 -4.22 5.19
C ILE A 45 9.98 -5.50 5.56
N GLY A 46 11.31 -5.45 5.48
CA GLY A 46 12.20 -6.55 5.86
C GLY A 46 12.67 -6.48 7.31
N ASP A 47 13.57 -7.39 7.69
CA ASP A 47 14.08 -7.49 9.07
C ASP A 47 14.84 -6.25 9.55
N HIS A 48 15.40 -5.48 8.63
CA HIS A 48 16.19 -4.27 8.92
C HIS A 48 15.51 -2.96 8.47
N GLY A 49 14.22 -2.99 8.17
CA GLY A 49 13.44 -1.84 7.75
C GLY A 49 12.89 -1.97 6.33
N THR A 50 12.50 -0.84 5.75
CA THR A 50 11.92 -0.80 4.39
C THR A 50 12.98 -1.14 3.35
N VAL A 51 12.68 -2.12 2.51
CA VAL A 51 13.47 -2.52 1.34
C VAL A 51 12.76 -1.98 0.09
N THR A 52 13.51 -1.32 -0.78
CA THR A 52 13.05 -0.92 -2.12
C THR A 52 14.17 -1.18 -3.11
N GLU A 53 13.95 -2.11 -4.02
CA GLU A 53 14.97 -2.54 -4.98
C GLU A 53 14.44 -2.45 -6.41
N ARG A 54 15.34 -2.06 -7.32
CA ARG A 54 15.11 -2.11 -8.77
C ARG A 54 15.77 -3.36 -9.34
N VAL A 55 14.97 -4.22 -9.93
CA VAL A 55 15.42 -5.50 -10.47
C VAL A 55 15.16 -5.54 -11.97
N THR A 56 16.19 -5.92 -12.74
CA THR A 56 16.08 -6.06 -14.20
C THR A 56 15.64 -7.48 -14.54
N LEU A 57 14.61 -7.60 -15.39
CA LEU A 57 14.17 -8.91 -15.91
C LEU A 57 15.23 -9.53 -16.82
N GLU A 58 15.50 -10.81 -16.62
CA GLU A 58 16.39 -11.62 -17.45
C GLU A 58 15.79 -11.90 -18.84
N GLN A 59 16.52 -12.64 -19.68
CA GLN A 59 15.97 -13.13 -20.94
C GLN A 59 14.71 -13.95 -20.67
N GLY A 60 13.66 -13.71 -21.49
CA GLY A 60 12.36 -14.34 -21.29
C GLY A 60 11.47 -13.64 -20.27
N ASN A 61 11.77 -12.37 -19.90
CA ASN A 61 10.96 -11.56 -18.99
C ASN A 61 10.78 -12.16 -17.59
N SER A 62 11.78 -12.90 -17.12
CA SER A 62 11.77 -13.55 -15.81
C SER A 62 12.73 -12.89 -14.84
N VAL A 63 12.46 -13.08 -13.55
CA VAL A 63 13.36 -12.74 -12.46
C VAL A 63 13.19 -13.69 -11.30
N THR A 64 14.31 -14.04 -10.66
CA THR A 64 14.34 -14.69 -9.35
C THR A 64 14.79 -13.65 -8.34
N TYR A 65 13.92 -13.34 -7.39
CA TYR A 65 14.20 -12.40 -6.31
C TYR A 65 14.31 -13.13 -4.98
N HIS A 66 15.30 -12.77 -4.17
CA HIS A 66 15.49 -13.25 -2.81
C HIS A 66 15.38 -12.10 -1.84
N GLY A 67 14.51 -12.23 -0.86
CA GLY A 67 14.31 -11.24 0.19
C GLY A 67 14.22 -11.89 1.55
N SER A 68 14.32 -11.10 2.63
CA SER A 68 14.27 -11.62 3.99
C SER A 68 13.23 -10.90 4.83
N SER A 69 12.39 -11.68 5.50
CA SER A 69 11.47 -11.24 6.55
C SER A 69 11.09 -12.42 7.43
N GLU A 70 11.43 -12.36 8.72
CA GLU A 70 11.08 -13.40 9.69
C GLU A 70 9.56 -13.49 9.90
N GLU A 71 8.88 -12.34 9.91
CA GLU A 71 7.42 -12.26 9.98
C GLU A 71 6.81 -12.13 8.58
N TYR A 72 5.52 -12.41 8.47
CA TYR A 72 4.78 -12.11 7.25
C TYR A 72 4.85 -10.62 6.92
N THR A 73 5.20 -10.32 5.68
CA THR A 73 5.26 -8.96 5.12
C THR A 73 4.52 -8.89 3.79
N LEU A 74 4.06 -7.70 3.43
CA LEU A 74 3.45 -7.43 2.13
C LEU A 74 4.53 -6.98 1.15
N VAL A 75 4.81 -7.81 0.15
CA VAL A 75 5.66 -7.45 -0.98
C VAL A 75 4.79 -6.86 -2.08
N SER A 76 5.17 -5.70 -2.56
CA SER A 76 4.54 -5.07 -3.72
C SER A 76 5.55 -4.95 -4.87
N MET A 77 5.10 -5.24 -6.07
CA MET A 77 5.88 -5.19 -7.30
C MET A 77 5.26 -4.18 -8.27
N TRP A 78 6.05 -3.19 -8.72
CA TRP A 78 5.61 -2.16 -9.67
C TRP A 78 6.52 -2.11 -10.89
N ASP A 79 5.98 -1.59 -12.00
CA ASP A 79 6.81 -1.14 -13.10
C ASP A 79 7.46 0.23 -12.81
N GLN A 80 8.28 0.74 -13.72
CA GLN A 80 8.91 2.07 -13.58
C GLN A 80 7.93 3.24 -13.69
N GLN A 81 6.75 3.02 -14.27
CA GLN A 81 5.70 4.04 -14.33
C GLN A 81 4.88 4.09 -13.04
N GLY A 82 5.16 3.18 -12.09
CA GLY A 82 4.44 3.07 -10.82
C GLY A 82 3.12 2.30 -10.94
N GLN A 83 2.92 1.52 -12.01
CA GLN A 83 1.78 0.62 -12.12
C GLN A 83 2.04 -0.64 -11.29
N LEU A 84 1.08 -0.99 -10.45
CA LEU A 84 1.16 -2.18 -9.61
C LEU A 84 1.02 -3.45 -10.48
N ILE A 85 2.01 -4.33 -10.42
CA ILE A 85 2.05 -5.61 -11.15
C ILE A 85 1.49 -6.73 -10.29
N ALA A 86 1.94 -6.82 -9.04
CA ALA A 86 1.55 -7.88 -8.10
C ALA A 86 1.71 -7.42 -6.65
N GLN A 87 0.92 -8.02 -5.78
CA GLN A 87 1.11 -8.01 -4.34
C GLN A 87 1.04 -9.43 -3.79
N LEU A 88 1.89 -9.74 -2.84
CA LEU A 88 1.92 -11.05 -2.20
C LEU A 88 2.36 -10.92 -0.74
N VAL A 89 1.87 -11.81 0.10
CA VAL A 89 2.24 -11.89 1.51
C VAL A 89 3.23 -13.02 1.67
N VAL A 90 4.40 -12.75 2.24
CA VAL A 90 5.49 -13.73 2.35
C VAL A 90 6.19 -13.65 3.69
N HIS A 91 6.88 -14.73 4.06
CA HIS A 91 7.86 -14.80 5.14
C HIS A 91 9.03 -15.70 4.74
N ASN A 92 10.08 -15.73 5.52
CA ASN A 92 11.24 -16.59 5.27
C ASN A 92 10.81 -18.05 5.09
N GLY A 93 11.35 -18.69 4.06
CA GLY A 93 11.02 -20.07 3.67
C GLY A 93 10.01 -20.18 2.53
N ASP A 94 9.26 -19.13 2.24
CA ASP A 94 8.27 -19.14 1.14
C ASP A 94 8.94 -19.14 -0.24
N LYS A 95 8.32 -19.87 -1.18
CA LYS A 95 8.69 -19.90 -2.60
C LYS A 95 7.49 -19.53 -3.44
N MET A 96 7.46 -18.27 -3.84
CA MET A 96 6.33 -17.69 -4.56
C MET A 96 6.55 -17.74 -6.07
N THR A 97 5.47 -17.89 -6.81
CA THR A 97 5.45 -17.76 -8.26
C THR A 97 4.48 -16.64 -8.64
N VAL A 98 4.96 -15.71 -9.48
CA VAL A 98 4.17 -14.62 -10.05
C VAL A 98 4.20 -14.74 -11.57
N LYS A 99 3.03 -14.78 -12.21
CA LYS A 99 2.89 -14.79 -13.66
C LYS A 99 1.92 -13.71 -14.09
N SER A 100 2.35 -12.86 -15.00
CA SER A 100 1.51 -11.84 -15.62
C SER A 100 1.72 -11.86 -17.13
N ASP A 101 0.63 -11.85 -17.87
CA ASP A 101 0.60 -11.75 -19.34
C ASP A 101 0.31 -10.32 -19.83
N GLY A 102 0.31 -9.37 -18.90
CA GLY A 102 0.12 -7.95 -19.11
C GLY A 102 0.24 -7.18 -17.80
N LEU A 103 0.23 -5.85 -17.87
CA LEU A 103 0.40 -4.97 -16.70
C LEU A 103 -0.91 -4.73 -15.94
N GLN A 104 -1.84 -5.68 -15.92
CA GLN A 104 -3.11 -5.54 -15.22
C GLN A 104 -3.19 -6.55 -14.08
N LEU A 105 -3.46 -6.08 -12.86
CA LEU A 105 -3.66 -6.91 -11.67
C LEU A 105 -4.62 -8.11 -11.90
N PRO A 106 -5.76 -7.95 -12.61
CA PRO A 106 -6.69 -9.05 -12.83
C PRO A 106 -6.08 -10.24 -13.60
N THR A 107 -5.04 -10.02 -14.41
CA THR A 107 -4.36 -11.09 -15.17
C THR A 107 -3.17 -11.69 -14.44
N THR A 108 -2.75 -11.08 -13.32
CA THR A 108 -1.61 -11.58 -12.54
C THR A 108 -2.02 -12.76 -11.67
N GLN A 109 -1.33 -13.88 -11.86
CA GLN A 109 -1.49 -15.10 -11.08
C GLN A 109 -0.37 -15.16 -10.04
N VAL A 110 -0.73 -15.35 -8.78
CA VAL A 110 0.22 -15.51 -7.66
C VAL A 110 -0.08 -16.80 -6.92
N SER A 111 0.96 -17.58 -6.63
CA SER A 111 0.86 -18.83 -5.87
C SER A 111 2.14 -19.11 -5.10
N GLY A 112 2.09 -20.03 -4.13
CA GLY A 112 3.27 -20.51 -3.40
C GLY A 112 3.12 -20.55 -1.88
N ASN A 113 2.15 -19.84 -1.31
CA ASN A 113 1.76 -20.04 0.08
C ASN A 113 0.25 -19.85 0.28
N GLU A 114 -0.24 -20.44 1.36
CA GLU A 114 -1.67 -20.53 1.63
C GLU A 114 -2.35 -19.16 1.77
N VAL A 115 -1.72 -18.22 2.48
CA VAL A 115 -2.35 -16.91 2.77
C VAL A 115 -2.52 -16.07 1.50
N THR A 116 -1.53 -16.04 0.62
CA THR A 116 -1.62 -15.30 -0.65
C THR A 116 -2.63 -15.95 -1.58
N GLU A 117 -2.68 -17.30 -1.64
CA GLU A 117 -3.67 -18.02 -2.45
C GLU A 117 -5.09 -17.80 -1.95
N GLN A 118 -5.32 -17.79 -0.63
CA GLN A 118 -6.60 -17.45 -0.01
C GLN A 118 -7.01 -16.00 -0.33
N TRP A 119 -6.06 -15.05 -0.30
CA TRP A 119 -6.30 -13.66 -0.65
C TRP A 119 -6.72 -13.50 -2.12
N MET A 120 -5.98 -14.12 -3.04
CA MET A 120 -6.34 -14.11 -4.46
C MET A 120 -7.69 -14.78 -4.70
N LYS A 121 -7.99 -15.86 -3.98
CA LYS A 121 -9.29 -16.51 -4.03
C LYS A 121 -10.41 -15.59 -3.53
N PHE A 122 -10.21 -14.88 -2.41
CA PHE A 122 -11.19 -13.93 -1.90
C PHE A 122 -11.52 -12.84 -2.94
N ARG A 123 -10.50 -12.24 -3.57
CA ARG A 123 -10.69 -11.26 -4.65
C ARG A 123 -11.46 -11.86 -5.84
N LYS A 124 -11.12 -13.08 -6.23
CA LYS A 124 -11.78 -13.77 -7.34
C LYS A 124 -13.23 -14.11 -7.03
N ASP A 125 -13.51 -14.61 -5.83
CA ASP A 125 -14.88 -14.97 -5.41
C ASP A 125 -15.80 -13.72 -5.30
N ASN A 126 -15.20 -12.53 -5.12
CA ASN A 126 -15.87 -11.24 -5.02
C ASN A 126 -15.56 -10.31 -6.20
N ASN A 127 -15.20 -10.87 -7.34
CA ASN A 127 -14.69 -10.11 -8.50
C ASN A 127 -15.62 -8.99 -8.96
N GLN A 128 -16.93 -9.14 -8.83
CA GLN A 128 -17.88 -8.09 -9.22
C GLN A 128 -17.62 -6.76 -8.48
N ALA A 129 -17.29 -6.79 -7.18
CA ALA A 129 -16.99 -5.60 -6.40
C ALA A 129 -15.60 -5.05 -6.79
N TYR A 130 -14.60 -5.91 -6.95
CA TYR A 130 -13.23 -5.51 -7.32
C TYR A 130 -13.17 -4.95 -8.75
N ASP A 131 -13.81 -5.59 -9.71
CA ASP A 131 -13.81 -5.15 -11.13
C ASP A 131 -14.59 -3.83 -11.33
N SER A 132 -15.63 -3.60 -10.51
CA SER A 132 -16.39 -2.35 -10.53
C SER A 132 -15.75 -1.22 -9.70
N HIS A 133 -14.64 -1.51 -8.98
CA HIS A 133 -13.99 -0.58 -8.05
C HIS A 133 -14.96 -0.01 -7.00
N ASP A 134 -15.98 -0.79 -6.61
CA ASP A 134 -16.94 -0.41 -5.56
C ASP A 134 -16.29 -0.58 -4.18
N THR A 135 -15.53 0.43 -3.76
CA THR A 135 -14.82 0.45 -2.48
C THR A 135 -15.76 0.13 -1.31
N ALA A 136 -16.98 0.68 -1.32
CA ALA A 136 -17.93 0.45 -0.25
C ALA A 136 -18.45 -1.01 -0.21
N ALA A 137 -18.58 -1.66 -1.38
CA ALA A 137 -18.91 -3.08 -1.43
C ALA A 137 -17.73 -3.94 -0.95
N ILE A 138 -16.51 -3.64 -1.39
CA ILE A 138 -15.28 -4.32 -0.94
C ILE A 138 -15.15 -4.23 0.58
N ASP A 139 -15.30 -3.03 1.14
CA ASP A 139 -15.20 -2.80 2.58
C ASP A 139 -16.22 -3.62 3.37
N ARG A 140 -17.48 -3.68 2.94
CA ARG A 140 -18.50 -4.54 3.59
C ARG A 140 -18.13 -6.02 3.57
N LEU A 141 -17.57 -6.51 2.45
CA LEU A 141 -17.13 -7.90 2.34
C LEU A 141 -15.97 -8.19 3.30
N ILE A 142 -15.01 -7.26 3.42
CA ILE A 142 -13.88 -7.37 4.33
C ILE A 142 -14.35 -7.34 5.79
N GLU A 143 -15.23 -6.41 6.16
CA GLU A 143 -15.80 -6.32 7.49
C GLU A 143 -16.54 -7.61 7.90
N GLN A 144 -17.32 -8.16 6.96
CA GLN A 144 -18.00 -9.43 7.18
C GLN A 144 -17.00 -10.57 7.38
N TYR A 145 -15.94 -10.62 6.55
CA TYR A 145 -14.91 -11.65 6.68
C TYR A 145 -14.18 -11.57 8.01
N ILE A 146 -13.73 -10.37 8.42
CA ILE A 146 -13.06 -10.15 9.71
C ILE A 146 -13.96 -10.58 10.87
N GLY A 147 -15.24 -10.19 10.84
CA GLY A 147 -16.20 -10.57 11.89
C GLY A 147 -16.41 -12.08 12.02
N GLN A 148 -16.26 -12.83 10.93
CA GLN A 148 -16.40 -14.30 10.92
C GLN A 148 -15.08 -15.03 11.19
N HIS A 149 -13.93 -14.41 10.89
CA HIS A 149 -12.61 -15.03 10.91
C HIS A 149 -11.55 -14.14 11.57
N PRO A 150 -11.77 -13.65 12.81
CA PRO A 150 -10.83 -12.76 13.47
C PRO A 150 -9.49 -13.42 13.82
N ASP A 151 -9.45 -14.76 13.78
CA ASP A 151 -8.29 -15.62 14.06
C ASP A 151 -7.48 -15.99 12.81
N LYS A 152 -7.80 -15.44 11.65
CA LYS A 152 -7.10 -15.75 10.40
C LYS A 152 -6.17 -14.61 9.96
N LEU A 153 -4.96 -14.98 9.51
CA LEU A 153 -4.00 -14.03 8.95
C LEU A 153 -4.58 -13.27 7.74
N LEU A 154 -5.44 -13.91 6.95
CA LEU A 154 -6.12 -13.26 5.83
C LEU A 154 -6.94 -12.05 6.28
N SER A 155 -7.53 -12.03 7.48
CA SER A 155 -8.23 -10.86 8.03
C SER A 155 -7.31 -9.64 8.13
N THR A 156 -6.08 -9.83 8.60
CA THR A 156 -5.06 -8.76 8.61
C THR A 156 -4.69 -8.32 7.20
N VAL A 157 -4.47 -9.28 6.30
CA VAL A 157 -4.10 -8.96 4.90
C VAL A 157 -5.19 -8.13 4.21
N LEU A 158 -6.45 -8.54 4.32
CA LEU A 158 -7.58 -7.81 3.73
C LEU A 158 -7.71 -6.40 4.31
N LEU A 159 -7.53 -6.24 5.62
CA LEU A 159 -7.58 -4.93 6.27
C LEU A 159 -6.45 -4.01 5.79
N VAL A 160 -5.23 -4.54 5.68
CA VAL A 160 -4.05 -3.75 5.31
C VAL A 160 -4.00 -3.43 3.81
N ALA A 161 -4.37 -4.39 2.95
CA ALA A 161 -4.16 -4.27 1.52
C ALA A 161 -5.38 -3.79 0.74
N ASP A 162 -6.60 -4.19 1.16
CA ASP A 162 -7.80 -4.00 0.35
C ASP A 162 -8.84 -3.06 0.98
N TYR A 163 -8.83 -2.86 2.32
CA TYR A 163 -9.82 -2.03 2.98
C TYR A 163 -9.61 -0.55 2.66
N GLY A 164 -10.65 0.10 2.12
CA GLY A 164 -10.55 1.45 1.55
C GLY A 164 -11.16 2.57 2.40
N GLN A 165 -12.06 2.24 3.34
CA GLN A 165 -12.83 3.26 4.05
C GLN A 165 -11.99 4.04 5.06
N LEU A 166 -12.06 5.35 4.97
CA LEU A 166 -11.32 6.30 5.80
C LEU A 166 -12.29 7.25 6.52
N ASP A 167 -13.03 6.73 7.47
CA ASP A 167 -13.85 7.53 8.39
C ASP A 167 -13.00 8.13 9.54
N GLY A 168 -11.91 8.80 9.20
CA GLY A 168 -10.93 9.24 10.19
C GLY A 168 -10.20 8.06 10.86
N GLY A 169 -10.14 6.88 10.21
CA GLY A 169 -9.48 5.68 10.72
C GLY A 169 -10.20 5.00 11.89
N LYS A 170 -11.35 5.50 12.32
CA LYS A 170 -12.07 4.97 13.49
C LYS A 170 -12.51 3.53 13.25
N ARG A 171 -13.16 3.26 12.11
CA ARG A 171 -13.62 1.91 11.79
C ARG A 171 -12.45 0.96 11.54
N MET A 172 -11.43 1.40 10.83
CA MET A 172 -10.22 0.62 10.58
C MET A 172 -9.49 0.25 11.88
N ARG A 173 -9.42 1.18 12.86
CA ARG A 173 -8.88 0.92 14.20
C ARG A 173 -9.69 -0.16 14.93
N GLN A 174 -11.02 -0.07 14.86
CA GLN A 174 -11.91 -1.06 15.47
C GLN A 174 -11.68 -2.44 14.86
N LEU A 175 -11.67 -2.55 13.52
CA LEU A 175 -11.41 -3.81 12.82
C LEU A 175 -10.03 -4.38 13.16
N LEU A 176 -9.00 -3.54 13.26
CA LEU A 176 -7.67 -3.99 13.68
C LEU A 176 -7.69 -4.55 15.12
N GLN A 177 -8.49 -3.96 16.01
CA GLN A 177 -8.66 -4.47 17.38
C GLN A 177 -9.47 -5.77 17.43
N ASP A 178 -10.43 -5.93 16.52
CA ASP A 178 -11.27 -7.14 16.44
C ASP A 178 -10.46 -8.36 15.94
N ILE A 179 -9.41 -8.16 15.16
CA ILE A 179 -8.50 -9.24 14.72
C ILE A 179 -7.63 -9.68 15.90
N HIS A 180 -7.45 -10.99 16.08
CA HIS A 180 -6.63 -11.54 17.16
C HIS A 180 -5.14 -11.14 17.01
N ALA A 181 -4.46 -10.87 18.13
CA ALA A 181 -3.09 -10.39 18.14
C ALA A 181 -2.10 -11.36 17.47
N GLU A 182 -2.35 -12.67 17.60
CA GLU A 182 -1.49 -13.74 17.07
C GLU A 182 -1.43 -13.75 15.54
N VAL A 183 -2.43 -13.17 14.88
CA VAL A 183 -2.51 -13.09 13.42
C VAL A 183 -2.31 -11.67 12.88
N ARG A 184 -1.72 -10.79 13.69
CA ARG A 184 -1.32 -9.41 13.32
C ARG A 184 0.20 -9.26 13.29
N PRO A 185 0.92 -9.86 12.32
CA PRO A 185 2.38 -9.67 12.21
C PRO A 185 2.72 -8.18 12.16
N GLN A 186 3.70 -7.76 12.94
CA GLN A 186 4.07 -6.34 13.04
C GLN A 186 4.51 -5.77 11.69
N ARG A 187 5.15 -6.57 10.86
CA ARG A 187 5.60 -6.17 9.52
C ARG A 187 4.44 -5.86 8.57
N LEU A 188 3.28 -6.49 8.75
CA LEU A 188 2.06 -6.16 8.01
C LEU A 188 1.35 -4.94 8.56
N THR A 189 1.29 -4.78 9.89
CA THR A 189 0.42 -3.79 10.53
C THR A 189 1.11 -2.49 10.87
N SER A 190 2.45 -2.46 11.01
CA SER A 190 3.18 -1.29 11.52
C SER A 190 2.92 0.01 10.76
N THR A 191 2.89 -0.05 9.44
CA THR A 191 2.59 1.14 8.62
C THR A 191 1.17 1.61 8.85
N LEU A 192 0.20 0.69 8.87
CA LEU A 192 -1.20 1.01 9.15
C LEU A 192 -1.38 1.59 10.55
N GLU A 193 -0.81 0.96 11.57
CA GLU A 193 -0.87 1.43 12.96
C GLU A 193 -0.27 2.82 13.12
N TYR A 194 0.90 3.06 12.51
CA TYR A 194 1.53 4.37 12.50
C TYR A 194 0.64 5.44 11.83
N LEU A 195 0.08 5.13 10.66
CA LEU A 195 -0.79 6.05 9.94
C LEU A 195 -2.11 6.30 10.71
N LEU A 196 -2.67 5.28 11.36
CA LEU A 196 -3.85 5.43 12.23
C LEU A 196 -3.55 6.27 13.48
N GLN A 197 -2.34 6.18 14.03
CA GLN A 197 -1.91 7.04 15.13
C GLN A 197 -1.79 8.49 14.67
N LEU A 198 -1.14 8.75 13.53
CA LEU A 198 -1.06 10.09 12.95
C LEU A 198 -2.45 10.68 12.68
N GLN A 199 -3.40 9.87 12.23
CA GLN A 199 -4.76 10.33 11.94
C GLN A 199 -5.54 10.71 13.21
N HIS A 200 -5.23 10.11 14.35
CA HIS A 200 -5.79 10.53 15.64
C HIS A 200 -5.33 11.94 16.03
N ASP A 201 -4.16 12.32 15.56
CA ASP A 201 -3.51 13.61 15.82
C ASP A 201 -3.78 14.63 14.69
N MET A 202 -4.86 14.46 13.91
CA MET A 202 -5.25 15.43 12.86
C MET A 202 -5.35 16.81 13.49
N PRO A 203 -4.65 17.82 12.97
CA PRO A 203 -4.71 19.16 13.51
C PRO A 203 -6.13 19.74 13.39
N GLU A 204 -6.62 20.42 14.40
CA GLU A 204 -7.91 21.12 14.28
C GLU A 204 -7.87 22.23 13.24
N ARG A 205 -6.68 22.80 13.02
CA ARG A 205 -6.45 23.92 12.10
C ARG A 205 -5.14 23.78 11.32
N ILE A 206 -5.17 24.26 10.10
CA ILE A 206 -4.00 24.43 9.25
C ILE A 206 -3.93 25.90 8.86
N SER A 207 -2.76 26.52 8.93
CA SER A 207 -2.58 27.91 8.49
C SER A 207 -1.86 27.99 7.15
N THR A 208 -0.76 27.27 7.01
CA THR A 208 0.14 27.35 5.87
C THR A 208 0.77 25.98 5.61
N LEU A 209 0.86 25.59 4.36
CA LEU A 209 1.64 24.44 3.91
C LEU A 209 2.76 24.95 3.00
N THR A 210 4.02 24.62 3.30
CA THR A 210 5.15 24.96 2.45
C THR A 210 5.38 23.83 1.46
N LEU A 211 5.00 24.01 0.20
CA LEU A 211 4.98 22.96 -0.81
C LEU A 211 5.77 23.38 -2.07
N TYR A 212 6.18 22.41 -2.87
CA TYR A 212 6.87 22.69 -4.10
C TYR A 212 5.87 23.03 -5.23
N ARG A 213 6.13 24.13 -5.95
CA ARG A 213 5.36 24.55 -7.12
C ARG A 213 6.21 24.47 -8.38
N LEU A 214 5.64 23.90 -9.45
CA LEU A 214 6.37 23.72 -10.71
C LEU A 214 6.84 25.09 -11.27
N GLY A 215 8.13 25.19 -11.54
CA GLY A 215 8.76 26.39 -12.11
C GLY A 215 9.00 27.53 -11.12
N LYS A 216 8.62 27.37 -9.85
CA LYS A 216 8.81 28.40 -8.82
C LYS A 216 9.57 27.94 -7.56
N GLY A 217 9.66 26.61 -7.31
CA GLY A 217 10.29 26.08 -6.11
C GLY A 217 9.32 25.97 -4.94
N PHE A 218 9.83 26.02 -3.70
CA PHE A 218 9.01 25.98 -2.50
C PHE A 218 8.33 27.32 -2.28
N GLU A 219 7.01 27.29 -2.15
CA GLU A 219 6.16 28.43 -1.85
C GLU A 219 5.14 28.06 -0.73
N ASP A 220 4.62 29.06 -0.08
CA ASP A 220 3.61 28.90 0.96
C ASP A 220 2.19 28.91 0.36
N LEU A 221 1.48 27.81 0.59
CA LEU A 221 0.03 27.72 0.36
C LEU A 221 -0.69 28.10 1.64
N LYS A 222 -1.27 29.30 1.69
CA LYS A 222 -2.05 29.77 2.81
C LYS A 222 -3.48 29.24 2.72
N VAL A 223 -3.91 28.50 3.74
CA VAL A 223 -5.23 27.86 3.80
C VAL A 223 -6.15 28.47 4.85
N ASN A 224 -5.72 29.56 5.48
CA ASN A 224 -6.46 30.31 6.49
C ASN A 224 -6.89 31.73 6.05
N GLU A 225 -6.83 32.02 4.77
CA GLU A 225 -7.27 33.29 4.18
C GLU A 225 -8.61 33.14 3.46
N ARG A 226 -8.93 31.93 3.01
CA ARG A 226 -10.18 31.55 2.34
C ARG A 226 -10.57 30.13 2.69
N ALA A 227 -11.85 29.80 2.55
CA ALA A 227 -12.26 28.40 2.56
C ALA A 227 -11.48 27.63 1.49
N THR A 228 -10.84 26.53 1.86
CA THR A 228 -9.91 25.83 0.97
C THR A 228 -10.26 24.36 0.88
N VAL A 229 -10.24 23.82 -0.33
CA VAL A 229 -10.29 22.37 -0.60
C VAL A 229 -8.91 21.93 -1.06
N LEU A 230 -8.31 21.05 -0.30
CA LEU A 230 -7.06 20.38 -0.62
C LEU A 230 -7.38 18.96 -1.08
N LEU A 231 -6.83 18.54 -2.21
CA LEU A 231 -6.84 17.16 -2.67
C LEU A 231 -5.40 16.62 -2.61
N PHE A 232 -5.13 15.70 -1.71
CA PHE A 232 -3.89 14.92 -1.71
C PHE A 232 -4.09 13.68 -2.56
N TRP A 233 -3.18 13.43 -3.50
CA TRP A 233 -3.31 12.36 -4.47
C TRP A 233 -1.97 11.71 -4.82
N SER A 234 -2.03 10.45 -5.25
CA SER A 234 -0.91 9.68 -5.80
C SER A 234 -1.13 9.42 -7.29
N ARG A 235 -0.07 9.16 -8.03
CA ARG A 235 -0.13 8.81 -9.46
C ARG A 235 -1.00 7.61 -9.76
N ASN A 236 -1.09 6.70 -8.79
CA ASN A 236 -1.82 5.44 -8.93
C ASN A 236 -3.30 5.56 -8.54
N ASP A 237 -3.78 6.76 -8.21
CA ASP A 237 -5.18 6.97 -7.88
C ASP A 237 -6.03 6.97 -9.16
N GLU A 238 -6.64 5.84 -9.48
CA GLU A 238 -7.54 5.69 -10.62
C GLU A 238 -8.74 6.65 -10.55
N SER A 239 -9.18 6.98 -9.33
CA SER A 239 -10.27 7.93 -9.06
C SER A 239 -9.86 9.41 -9.17
N ARG A 240 -8.58 9.74 -9.44
CA ARG A 240 -8.12 11.14 -9.51
C ARG A 240 -8.96 12.01 -10.42
N GLN A 241 -9.33 11.52 -11.61
CA GLN A 241 -10.14 12.30 -12.54
C GLN A 241 -11.52 12.64 -11.96
N ALA A 242 -12.16 11.67 -11.29
CA ALA A 242 -13.44 11.91 -10.62
C ALA A 242 -13.31 12.93 -9.47
N CYS A 243 -12.19 12.91 -8.73
CA CYS A 243 -11.88 13.89 -7.70
C CYS A 243 -11.72 15.31 -8.30
N ILE A 244 -10.98 15.44 -9.39
CA ILE A 244 -10.81 16.71 -10.11
C ILE A 244 -12.17 17.24 -10.61
N ASP A 245 -13.02 16.39 -11.13
CA ASP A 245 -14.36 16.78 -11.60
C ASP A 245 -15.26 17.22 -10.44
N SER A 246 -15.15 16.59 -9.28
CA SER A 246 -15.83 17.01 -8.05
C SER A 246 -15.37 18.39 -7.58
N MET A 247 -14.05 18.65 -7.61
CA MET A 247 -13.48 19.97 -7.29
C MET A 247 -13.98 21.04 -8.27
N ARG A 248 -14.01 20.73 -9.58
CA ARG A 248 -14.55 21.64 -10.60
C ARG A 248 -16.03 21.96 -10.38
N ALA A 249 -16.82 20.96 -9.99
CA ALA A 249 -18.22 21.15 -9.67
C ALA A 249 -18.40 22.08 -8.45
N MET A 250 -17.58 21.88 -7.42
CA MET A 250 -17.59 22.75 -6.22
C MET A 250 -17.14 24.17 -6.56
N ALA A 251 -16.09 24.35 -7.36
CA ALA A 251 -15.65 25.68 -7.83
C ALA A 251 -16.74 26.47 -8.58
N ARG A 252 -17.54 25.77 -9.39
CA ARG A 252 -18.66 26.41 -10.12
C ARG A 252 -19.79 26.85 -9.18
N ARG A 253 -19.98 26.12 -8.07
CA ARG A 253 -21.04 26.41 -7.09
C ARG A 253 -20.63 27.53 -6.14
N GLU A 254 -19.42 27.53 -5.64
CA GLU A 254 -18.94 28.42 -4.57
C GLU A 254 -18.22 29.69 -5.11
N GLY A 255 -17.78 29.66 -6.38
CA GLY A 255 -17.13 30.80 -7.03
C GLY A 255 -15.73 31.13 -6.50
N GLU A 256 -15.36 32.43 -6.54
CA GLU A 256 -14.00 32.90 -6.20
C GLU A 256 -13.70 32.89 -4.69
N GLU A 257 -14.69 32.70 -3.83
CA GLU A 257 -14.50 32.63 -2.38
C GLU A 257 -13.85 31.32 -1.93
N LEU A 258 -13.89 30.28 -2.79
CA LEU A 258 -13.28 28.99 -2.54
C LEU A 258 -11.89 28.89 -3.18
N GLN A 259 -10.90 28.57 -2.39
CA GLN A 259 -9.57 28.20 -2.87
C GLN A 259 -9.50 26.70 -3.12
N LEU A 260 -8.96 26.31 -4.28
CA LEU A 260 -8.72 24.92 -4.62
C LEU A 260 -7.22 24.68 -4.80
N ALA A 261 -6.73 23.56 -4.30
CA ALA A 261 -5.36 23.11 -4.53
C ALA A 261 -5.32 21.58 -4.56
N ASP A 262 -4.50 21.02 -5.42
CA ASP A 262 -4.13 19.60 -5.35
C ASP A 262 -2.65 19.43 -5.08
N VAL A 263 -2.32 18.38 -4.32
CA VAL A 263 -0.98 18.09 -3.82
C VAL A 263 -0.63 16.65 -4.18
N LEU A 264 0.36 16.47 -5.04
CA LEU A 264 0.95 15.16 -5.29
C LEU A 264 1.79 14.76 -4.06
N VAL A 265 1.55 13.56 -3.54
CA VAL A 265 2.29 13.00 -2.39
C VAL A 265 3.15 11.80 -2.76
N ASP A 266 3.58 11.72 -4.01
CA ASP A 266 4.58 10.74 -4.44
C ASP A 266 5.98 11.34 -4.38
N PRO A 267 7.00 10.57 -3.96
CA PRO A 267 8.39 11.06 -3.92
C PRO A 267 9.01 11.25 -5.31
N ASP A 268 8.50 10.60 -6.34
CA ASP A 268 8.99 10.69 -7.73
C ASP A 268 8.12 11.61 -8.59
N THR A 269 8.73 12.60 -9.19
CA THR A 269 8.08 13.63 -10.03
C THR A 269 8.21 13.41 -11.52
N ALA A 270 8.85 12.35 -12.01
CA ALA A 270 9.18 12.20 -13.43
C ALA A 270 8.00 12.39 -14.38
N GLN A 271 6.79 12.09 -13.91
CA GLN A 271 5.56 12.27 -14.69
C GLN A 271 4.67 13.43 -14.20
N TRP A 272 4.91 13.96 -12.99
CA TRP A 272 4.06 15.03 -12.42
C TRP A 272 3.97 16.26 -13.33
N SER A 273 5.09 16.76 -13.82
CA SER A 273 5.12 17.92 -14.71
C SER A 273 4.33 17.68 -16.00
N ARG A 274 4.33 16.46 -16.54
CA ARG A 274 3.58 16.10 -17.74
C ARG A 274 2.08 15.99 -17.46
N THR A 275 1.71 15.48 -16.28
CA THR A 275 0.30 15.36 -15.85
C THR A 275 -0.29 16.74 -15.61
N VAL A 276 0.41 17.57 -14.85
CA VAL A 276 -0.04 18.93 -14.49
C VAL A 276 -0.08 19.87 -15.70
N SER A 277 0.90 19.78 -16.63
CA SER A 277 0.89 20.62 -17.84
C SER A 277 -0.24 20.32 -18.82
N LYS A 278 -0.85 19.15 -18.72
CA LYS A 278 -2.03 18.74 -19.51
C LYS A 278 -3.35 18.99 -18.79
N ASP A 279 -3.29 19.28 -17.49
CA ASP A 279 -4.49 19.54 -16.70
C ASP A 279 -5.05 20.93 -17.03
N SER A 280 -6.33 21.00 -17.34
CA SER A 280 -7.06 22.24 -17.61
C SER A 280 -7.68 22.88 -16.37
N SER A 281 -7.27 22.45 -15.17
CA SER A 281 -7.72 23.04 -13.90
C SER A 281 -7.25 24.48 -13.76
N THR A 282 -8.06 25.30 -13.10
CA THR A 282 -7.80 26.74 -12.89
C THR A 282 -7.05 27.03 -11.60
N TRP A 283 -6.80 25.98 -10.79
CA TRP A 283 -6.06 26.09 -9.51
C TRP A 283 -4.60 25.68 -9.63
N VAL A 284 -3.85 25.91 -8.56
CA VAL A 284 -2.41 25.62 -8.48
C VAL A 284 -2.21 24.17 -8.08
N HIS A 285 -1.27 23.51 -8.78
CA HIS A 285 -0.81 22.17 -8.48
C HIS A 285 0.46 22.22 -7.65
N TRP A 286 0.48 21.43 -6.59
CA TRP A 286 1.56 21.36 -5.62
C TRP A 286 2.16 19.96 -5.53
N TRP A 287 3.32 19.87 -4.96
CA TRP A 287 4.01 18.62 -4.71
C TRP A 287 4.66 18.63 -3.32
N ALA A 288 4.50 17.52 -2.58
CA ALA A 288 5.18 17.22 -1.33
C ALA A 288 6.32 16.23 -1.59
N PRO A 289 7.61 16.67 -1.64
CA PRO A 289 8.74 15.82 -2.01
C PRO A 289 8.97 14.62 -1.08
N GLY A 290 8.63 14.76 0.19
CA GLY A 290 8.69 13.68 1.19
C GLY A 290 7.54 12.68 1.12
N GLY A 291 6.66 12.81 0.10
CA GLY A 291 5.49 11.95 -0.03
C GLY A 291 4.49 12.17 1.10
N VAL A 292 3.75 11.11 1.49
CA VAL A 292 2.78 11.17 2.58
C VAL A 292 3.39 11.49 3.96
N MET A 293 4.70 11.34 4.09
CA MET A 293 5.47 11.59 5.31
C MET A 293 6.18 12.95 5.29
N ASP A 294 5.89 13.79 4.31
CA ASP A 294 6.54 15.10 4.19
C ASP A 294 6.20 15.97 5.41
N PRO A 295 7.20 16.46 6.18
CA PRO A 295 6.95 17.29 7.35
C PRO A 295 6.28 18.63 6.99
N MET A 296 6.34 19.06 5.72
CA MET A 296 5.69 20.28 5.23
C MET A 296 4.18 20.14 5.05
N LEU A 297 3.62 18.94 5.21
CA LEU A 297 2.17 18.70 5.17
C LEU A 297 1.43 19.20 6.43
N GLY A 298 2.11 19.91 7.31
CA GLY A 298 1.47 20.56 8.47
C GLY A 298 0.84 19.60 9.48
N GLY A 299 1.33 18.37 9.55
CA GLY A 299 0.78 17.33 10.41
C GLY A 299 -0.51 16.70 9.90
N ILE A 300 -0.88 16.94 8.63
CA ILE A 300 -2.02 16.25 8.00
C ILE A 300 -1.63 14.77 7.78
N PRO A 301 -2.29 13.82 8.43
CA PRO A 301 -2.01 12.41 8.24
C PRO A 301 -2.66 11.91 6.94
N ILE A 302 -1.85 11.57 5.96
CA ILE A 302 -2.31 11.00 4.69
C ILE A 302 -2.16 9.49 4.75
N VAL A 303 -3.19 8.82 5.24
CA VAL A 303 -3.19 7.35 5.38
C VAL A 303 -3.37 6.66 4.02
N ARG A 304 -4.23 7.23 3.19
CA ARG A 304 -4.50 6.80 1.81
C ARG A 304 -4.82 7.99 0.92
N THR A 305 -4.62 7.82 -0.36
CA THR A 305 -5.04 8.75 -1.40
C THR A 305 -6.15 8.12 -2.27
N PRO A 306 -7.01 8.91 -2.89
CA PRO A 306 -7.11 10.36 -2.72
C PRO A 306 -7.67 10.76 -1.35
N LEU A 307 -7.21 11.89 -0.79
CA LEU A 307 -7.71 12.45 0.46
C LEU A 307 -8.10 13.90 0.23
N PHE A 308 -9.35 14.26 0.51
CA PHE A 308 -9.80 15.65 0.61
C PHE A 308 -9.64 16.15 2.03
N VAL A 309 -9.14 17.37 2.17
CA VAL A 309 -9.19 18.14 3.41
C VAL A 309 -9.83 19.49 3.08
N VAL A 310 -10.91 19.83 3.77
CA VAL A 310 -11.62 21.09 3.57
C VAL A 310 -11.44 21.95 4.82
N THR A 311 -11.04 23.21 4.63
CA THR A 311 -10.93 24.19 5.70
C THR A 311 -11.89 25.34 5.49
N ASP A 312 -12.33 25.96 6.58
CA ASP A 312 -12.96 27.26 6.53
C ASP A 312 -11.93 28.39 6.33
N SER A 313 -12.38 29.64 6.22
CA SER A 313 -11.51 30.80 6.04
C SER A 313 -10.59 31.12 7.24
N THR A 314 -10.72 30.41 8.34
CA THR A 314 -9.82 30.49 9.51
C THR A 314 -8.80 29.36 9.56
N GLY A 315 -8.80 28.47 8.54
CA GLY A 315 -7.96 27.28 8.48
C GLY A 315 -8.45 26.12 9.34
N ARG A 316 -9.64 26.20 9.95
CA ARG A 316 -10.22 25.11 10.71
C ARG A 316 -10.66 24.00 9.74
N ILE A 317 -10.26 22.76 10.01
CA ILE A 317 -10.68 21.61 9.21
C ILE A 317 -12.15 21.32 9.49
N THR A 318 -12.95 21.37 8.43
CA THR A 318 -14.40 21.12 8.47
C THR A 318 -14.77 19.75 7.91
N HIS A 319 -13.91 19.19 7.04
CA HIS A 319 -14.08 17.88 6.45
C HIS A 319 -12.72 17.24 6.12
N SER A 320 -12.64 15.92 6.27
CA SER A 320 -11.53 15.10 5.81
C SER A 320 -12.05 13.74 5.37
N GLY A 321 -11.74 13.32 4.14
CA GLY A 321 -12.24 12.05 3.58
C GLY A 321 -11.88 11.85 2.12
N GLN A 322 -12.22 10.68 1.57
CA GLN A 322 -11.94 10.34 0.16
C GLN A 322 -12.93 10.98 -0.83
N GLN A 323 -14.06 11.49 -0.35
CA GLN A 323 -15.08 12.12 -1.16
C GLN A 323 -15.41 13.51 -0.61
N LEU A 324 -15.71 14.46 -1.48
CA LEU A 324 -16.30 15.75 -1.11
C LEU A 324 -17.77 15.54 -0.79
N GLN A 325 -18.19 16.07 0.36
CA GLN A 325 -19.61 16.11 0.77
C GLN A 325 -20.32 17.37 0.24
#